data_ed36a7572c8b080d64c26e44be371bde
#
_entry.id   ed36a7572c8b080d64c26e44be371bde
#
_cell.length_a   1.000
_cell.length_b   1.000
_cell.length_c   1.000
_cell.angle_alpha   90.00
_cell.angle_beta   90.00
_cell.angle_gamma   90.00
#
_symmetry.space_group_name_H-M   'P 1'
#
loop_
_entity.id
_entity.type
_entity.pdbx_description
1 polymer ?
#
loop_
_entity_poly.entity_id
_entity_poly.type
_entity_poly.pdbx_seq_one_letter_code
_entity_poly.pdbx_strand_id
1 'polypeptide(L)'
;MFKKNVYEEYIKLIVNNIKLPLEDNEVPQGICRVNNTILVSCYMDNHEQSRVLMLDLDGNRTKTIILNNKAHVGGISYDQKHNLIFICDTKGKISSYPYHEFINENYIHQKKYDVSSNSLGGDLLIEDGNLVCSYLTCYEQKLYVGSF
;
A
#
# COMPACT_ATOMS: atom_id res chain seq x y z
N MET A 1 -24.09 -23.03 4.59
CA MET A 1 -23.42 -24.26 4.08
C MET A 1 -22.41 -24.02 2.94
N PHE A 2 -22.18 -22.77 2.52
CA PHE A 2 -21.28 -22.42 1.39
C PHE A 2 -19.82 -22.07 1.79
N LYS A 3 -19.54 -21.82 3.06
CA LYS A 3 -18.22 -21.28 3.47
C LYS A 3 -17.09 -22.31 3.54
N LYS A 4 -17.38 -23.59 3.68
CA LYS A 4 -16.35 -24.62 3.93
C LYS A 4 -15.58 -24.99 2.66
N ASN A 5 -16.25 -25.11 1.53
CA ASN A 5 -15.62 -25.53 0.27
C ASN A 5 -14.71 -24.46 -0.36
N VAL A 6 -15.10 -23.18 -0.29
CA VAL A 6 -14.28 -22.09 -0.85
C VAL A 6 -12.95 -21.96 -0.12
N TYR A 7 -12.95 -22.12 1.20
CA TYR A 7 -11.74 -22.03 2.01
C TYR A 7 -10.78 -23.20 1.77
N GLU A 8 -11.31 -24.42 1.62
CA GLU A 8 -10.51 -25.62 1.33
C GLU A 8 -9.90 -25.58 -0.09
N GLU A 9 -10.61 -25.03 -1.07
CA GLU A 9 -10.06 -24.82 -2.41
C GLU A 9 -8.98 -23.74 -2.42
N TYR A 10 -9.16 -22.66 -1.65
CA TYR A 10 -8.19 -21.59 -1.53
C TYR A 10 -6.87 -22.07 -0.89
N ILE A 11 -6.95 -22.88 0.16
CA ILE A 11 -5.78 -23.45 0.83
C ILE A 11 -4.93 -24.30 -0.13
N LYS A 12 -5.56 -25.01 -1.06
CA LYS A 12 -4.85 -25.82 -2.07
C LYS A 12 -4.03 -24.97 -3.07
N LEU A 13 -4.36 -23.69 -3.22
CA LEU A 13 -3.64 -22.75 -4.09
C LEU A 13 -2.44 -22.11 -3.39
N ILE A 14 -2.30 -22.25 -2.08
CA ILE A 14 -1.19 -21.69 -1.32
C ILE A 14 0.05 -22.53 -1.59
N VAL A 15 0.99 -21.95 -2.33
CA VAL A 15 2.26 -22.58 -2.68
C VAL A 15 3.32 -22.35 -1.61
N ASN A 16 3.24 -21.19 -0.93
CA ASN A 16 4.18 -20.80 0.12
C ASN A 16 3.52 -19.85 1.13
N ASN A 17 4.00 -19.87 2.38
CA ASN A 17 3.59 -18.95 3.43
C ASN A 17 4.81 -18.25 4.01
N ILE A 18 4.77 -16.93 4.07
CA ILE A 18 5.78 -16.11 4.72
C ILE A 18 5.15 -15.50 5.98
N LYS A 19 5.77 -15.75 7.14
CA LYS A 19 5.39 -15.07 8.37
C LYS A 19 5.96 -13.66 8.34
N LEU A 20 5.09 -12.65 8.48
CA LEU A 20 5.53 -11.26 8.55
C LEU A 20 6.34 -11.02 9.85
N PRO A 21 7.54 -10.44 9.76
CA PRO A 21 8.38 -10.13 10.92
C PRO A 21 7.94 -8.80 11.56
N LEU A 22 6.73 -8.79 12.12
CA LEU A 22 6.14 -7.60 12.75
C LEU A 22 6.75 -7.36 14.12
N GLU A 23 6.99 -6.09 14.45
CA GLU A 23 7.28 -5.59 15.78
C GLU A 23 5.99 -5.18 16.50
N ASP A 24 6.10 -4.88 17.81
CA ASP A 24 4.97 -4.40 18.60
C ASP A 24 4.34 -3.15 18.00
N ASN A 25 3.02 -3.09 18.03
CA ASN A 25 2.18 -2.04 17.47
C ASN A 25 2.18 -1.90 15.93
N GLU A 26 2.90 -2.74 15.18
CA GLU A 26 2.83 -2.76 13.72
C GLU A 26 1.59 -3.52 13.25
N VAL A 27 0.65 -2.83 12.63
CA VAL A 27 -0.56 -3.42 12.06
C VAL A 27 -0.50 -3.40 10.54
N PRO A 28 -0.28 -4.56 9.88
CA PRO A 28 -0.13 -4.60 8.42
C PRO A 28 -1.45 -4.29 7.72
N GLN A 29 -1.37 -3.53 6.63
CA GLN A 29 -2.53 -3.05 5.89
C GLN A 29 -2.49 -3.40 4.41
N GLY A 30 -1.39 -3.11 3.73
CA GLY A 30 -1.24 -3.32 2.29
C GLY A 30 0.08 -3.99 1.96
N ILE A 31 0.12 -4.61 0.78
CA ILE A 31 1.30 -5.30 0.29
C ILE A 31 1.48 -5.04 -1.20
N CYS A 32 2.71 -4.81 -1.65
CA CYS A 32 3.07 -4.86 -3.06
C CYS A 32 4.48 -5.43 -3.26
N ARG A 33 4.77 -5.85 -4.48
CA ARG A 33 6.09 -6.33 -4.86
C ARG A 33 6.77 -5.34 -5.80
N VAL A 34 8.05 -5.06 -5.54
CA VAL A 34 8.93 -4.29 -6.41
C VAL A 34 10.18 -5.11 -6.67
N ASN A 35 10.29 -5.67 -7.88
CA ASN A 35 11.38 -6.60 -8.26
C ASN A 35 11.49 -7.79 -7.26
N ASN A 36 12.58 -7.87 -6.53
CA ASN A 36 12.85 -8.91 -5.52
C ASN A 36 12.57 -8.42 -4.08
N THR A 37 11.83 -7.33 -3.93
CA THR A 37 11.47 -6.78 -2.63
C THR A 37 9.96 -6.82 -2.44
N ILE A 38 9.52 -7.24 -1.28
CA ILE A 38 8.13 -7.12 -0.83
C ILE A 38 8.02 -5.90 0.08
N LEU A 39 7.06 -5.04 -0.19
CA LEU A 39 6.75 -3.88 0.64
C LEU A 39 5.44 -4.15 1.38
N VAL A 40 5.43 -3.97 2.69
CA VAL A 40 4.24 -4.11 3.53
C VAL A 40 4.02 -2.79 4.27
N SER A 41 2.90 -2.13 4.00
CA SER A 41 2.52 -0.92 4.72
C SER A 41 1.87 -1.28 6.06
N CYS A 42 2.26 -0.57 7.11
CA CYS A 42 1.74 -0.74 8.46
C CYS A 42 1.37 0.62 9.06
N TYR A 43 0.20 0.72 9.68
CA TYR A 43 -0.01 1.79 10.64
C TYR A 43 0.47 1.34 12.03
N MET A 44 0.65 2.32 12.92
CA MET A 44 1.10 2.06 14.29
C MET A 44 -0.06 2.22 15.27
N ASP A 45 -0.39 1.16 16.00
CA ASP A 45 -1.50 1.16 16.98
C ASP A 45 -1.26 2.13 18.15
N ASN A 46 0.00 2.44 18.43
CA ASN A 46 0.41 3.46 19.42
C ASN A 46 0.37 4.91 18.88
N HIS A 47 -0.22 5.14 17.69
CA HIS A 47 -0.31 6.44 17.03
C HIS A 47 1.03 7.10 16.65
N GLU A 48 2.10 6.34 16.54
CA GLU A 48 3.33 6.78 15.91
C GLU A 48 3.20 6.93 14.38
N GLN A 49 4.27 7.34 13.72
CA GLN A 49 4.33 7.43 12.27
C GLN A 49 4.18 6.04 11.63
N SER A 50 3.36 5.97 10.59
CA SER A 50 3.16 4.75 9.80
C SER A 50 4.47 4.34 9.14
N ARG A 51 4.58 3.05 8.82
CA ARG A 51 5.83 2.44 8.33
C ARG A 51 5.59 1.63 7.08
N VAL A 52 6.65 1.41 6.32
CA VAL A 52 6.69 0.39 5.28
C VAL A 52 7.86 -0.55 5.55
N LEU A 53 7.54 -1.82 5.72
CA LEU A 53 8.54 -2.87 5.88
C LEU A 53 9.02 -3.28 4.51
N MET A 54 10.34 -3.33 4.30
CA MET A 54 10.97 -3.93 3.14
C MET A 54 11.42 -5.34 3.51
N LEU A 55 10.93 -6.32 2.77
CA LEU A 55 11.27 -7.73 2.97
C LEU A 55 11.94 -8.27 1.69
N ASP A 56 12.85 -9.22 1.85
CA ASP A 56 13.28 -10.06 0.74
C ASP A 56 12.18 -11.09 0.37
N LEU A 57 12.43 -11.92 -0.64
CA LEU A 57 11.45 -12.93 -1.08
C LEU A 57 11.30 -14.10 -0.11
N ASP A 58 12.22 -14.24 0.84
CA ASP A 58 12.15 -15.24 1.91
C ASP A 58 11.39 -14.70 3.13
N GLY A 59 11.02 -13.41 3.12
CA GLY A 59 10.28 -12.74 4.18
C GLY A 59 11.16 -12.11 5.27
N ASN A 60 12.47 -12.07 5.10
CA ASN A 60 13.34 -11.40 6.05
C ASN A 60 13.23 -9.89 5.90
N ARG A 61 13.07 -9.19 7.01
CA ARG A 61 13.01 -7.73 7.06
C ARG A 61 14.40 -7.15 6.79
N THR A 62 14.55 -6.46 5.69
CA THR A 62 15.82 -5.83 5.25
C THR A 62 15.90 -4.38 5.64
N LYS A 63 14.75 -3.67 5.71
CA LYS A 63 14.66 -2.26 6.09
C LYS A 63 13.27 -1.92 6.61
N THR A 64 13.19 -0.88 7.44
CA THR A 64 11.94 -0.17 7.79
C THR A 64 12.03 1.26 7.28
N ILE A 65 11.00 1.69 6.56
CA ILE A 65 10.86 3.06 6.09
C ILE A 65 9.82 3.75 6.97
N ILE A 66 10.19 4.85 7.61
CA ILE A 66 9.28 5.65 8.41
C ILE A 66 8.60 6.67 7.51
N LEU A 67 7.28 6.66 7.47
CA LEU A 67 6.50 7.62 6.70
C LEU A 67 6.39 8.95 7.45
N ASN A 68 6.18 10.04 6.72
CA ASN A 68 5.97 11.37 7.30
C ASN A 68 4.50 11.64 7.66
N ASN A 69 3.71 10.59 7.87
CA ASN A 69 2.30 10.66 8.27
C ASN A 69 1.95 9.56 9.27
N LYS A 70 0.72 9.61 9.80
CA LYS A 70 0.14 8.62 10.72
C LYS A 70 -1.15 8.01 10.13
N ALA A 71 -1.18 7.86 8.82
CA ALA A 71 -2.33 7.31 8.11
C ALA A 71 -2.47 5.81 8.35
N HIS A 72 -3.66 5.25 8.10
CA HIS A 72 -3.87 3.80 8.09
C HIS A 72 -3.11 3.08 6.98
N VAL A 73 -2.69 3.80 5.93
CA VAL A 73 -1.88 3.29 4.80
C VAL A 73 -2.43 1.99 4.18
N GLY A 74 -3.77 1.91 4.06
CA GLY A 74 -4.50 0.70 3.69
C GLY A 74 -4.15 0.10 2.34
N GLY A 75 -3.62 0.90 1.40
CA GLY A 75 -3.14 0.43 0.11
C GLY A 75 -1.74 0.92 -0.19
N ILE A 76 -0.92 0.04 -0.77
CA ILE A 76 0.39 0.35 -1.33
C ILE A 76 0.52 -0.33 -2.69
N SER A 77 1.02 0.38 -3.70
CA SER A 77 1.25 -0.18 -5.04
C SER A 77 2.42 0.48 -5.74
N TYR A 78 2.98 -0.23 -6.71
CA TYR A 78 4.13 0.21 -7.50
C TYR A 78 3.77 0.35 -8.97
N ASP A 79 4.04 1.52 -9.54
CA ASP A 79 4.02 1.75 -10.98
C ASP A 79 5.43 1.55 -11.55
N GLN A 80 5.62 0.43 -12.19
CA GLN A 80 6.91 0.05 -12.76
C GLN A 80 7.36 1.00 -13.89
N LYS A 81 6.43 1.51 -14.69
CA LYS A 81 6.78 2.38 -15.83
C LYS A 81 7.34 3.73 -15.38
N HIS A 82 6.74 4.32 -14.37
CA HIS A 82 7.15 5.64 -13.87
C HIS A 82 8.05 5.55 -12.63
N ASN A 83 8.30 4.33 -12.13
CA ASN A 83 9.11 4.07 -10.94
C ASN A 83 8.57 4.81 -9.70
N LEU A 84 7.25 4.74 -9.50
CA LEU A 84 6.55 5.42 -8.42
C LEU A 84 5.92 4.41 -7.45
N ILE A 85 6.00 4.72 -6.16
CA ILE A 85 5.19 4.08 -5.12
C ILE A 85 3.98 4.96 -4.83
N PHE A 86 2.80 4.35 -4.76
CA PHE A 86 1.56 4.98 -4.33
C PHE A 86 1.12 4.37 -3.00
N ILE A 87 0.71 5.22 -2.06
CA ILE A 87 0.24 4.80 -0.73
C ILE A 87 -1.03 5.58 -0.39
N CYS A 88 -2.06 4.89 0.14
CA CYS A 88 -3.21 5.56 0.76
C CYS A 88 -2.75 6.43 1.94
N ASP A 89 -3.17 7.68 1.95
CA ASP A 89 -2.84 8.65 3.00
C ASP A 89 -4.11 9.04 3.79
N THR A 90 -3.98 9.94 4.73
CA THR A 90 -5.10 10.43 5.55
C THR A 90 -6.15 11.16 4.71
N LYS A 91 -7.40 11.09 5.15
CA LYS A 91 -8.54 11.87 4.60
C LYS A 91 -8.75 11.69 3.09
N GLY A 92 -8.68 10.46 2.61
CA GLY A 92 -8.94 10.16 1.19
C GLY A 92 -7.86 10.64 0.23
N LYS A 93 -6.68 10.93 0.72
CA LYS A 93 -5.53 11.30 -0.13
C LYS A 93 -4.71 10.09 -0.51
N ILE A 94 -3.99 10.23 -1.62
CA ILE A 94 -2.97 9.30 -2.07
C ILE A 94 -1.65 10.05 -2.11
N SER A 95 -0.63 9.48 -1.51
CA SER A 95 0.75 9.95 -1.63
C SER A 95 1.49 9.15 -2.69
N SER A 96 2.24 9.82 -3.56
CA SER A 96 3.18 9.17 -4.48
C SER A 96 4.60 9.60 -4.21
N TYR A 97 5.52 8.66 -4.41
CA TYR A 97 6.95 8.86 -4.16
C TYR A 97 7.75 8.26 -5.31
N PRO A 98 8.80 8.92 -5.83
CA PRO A 98 9.81 8.23 -6.61
C PRO A 98 10.43 7.10 -5.79
N TYR A 99 10.48 5.89 -6.36
CA TYR A 99 10.91 4.70 -5.60
C TYR A 99 12.31 4.83 -4.99
N HIS A 100 13.26 5.40 -5.75
CA HIS A 100 14.63 5.59 -5.28
C HIS A 100 14.75 6.59 -4.11
N GLU A 101 13.84 7.59 -4.05
CA GLU A 101 13.75 8.51 -2.91
C GLU A 101 13.06 7.85 -1.73
N PHE A 102 11.98 7.12 -2.01
CA PHE A 102 11.20 6.43 -1.01
C PHE A 102 12.04 5.47 -0.17
N ILE A 103 12.86 4.63 -0.82
CA ILE A 103 13.72 3.68 -0.10
C ILE A 103 14.84 4.36 0.71
N ASN A 104 15.14 5.62 0.43
CA ASN A 104 16.11 6.43 1.15
C ASN A 104 15.46 7.42 2.13
N GLU A 105 14.15 7.29 2.35
CA GLU A 105 13.37 8.18 3.23
C GLU A 105 13.51 9.67 2.87
N ASN A 106 13.71 9.93 1.60
CA ASN A 106 13.77 11.27 1.04
C ASN A 106 12.42 11.58 0.36
N TYR A 107 11.67 12.53 0.90
CA TYR A 107 10.32 12.86 0.45
C TYR A 107 10.22 14.19 -0.30
N ILE A 108 11.33 14.71 -0.83
CA ILE A 108 11.37 16.03 -1.52
C ILE A 108 10.37 16.07 -2.69
N HIS A 109 10.29 15.01 -3.50
CA HIS A 109 9.39 14.93 -4.64
C HIS A 109 8.10 14.15 -4.35
N GLN A 110 7.74 13.96 -3.07
CA GLN A 110 6.44 13.44 -2.71
C GLN A 110 5.34 14.32 -3.28
N LYS A 111 4.34 13.69 -3.91
CA LYS A 111 3.11 14.36 -4.34
C LYS A 111 1.92 13.79 -3.58
N LYS A 112 0.97 14.65 -3.23
CA LYS A 112 -0.29 14.26 -2.62
C LYS A 112 -1.44 14.58 -3.55
N TYR A 113 -2.31 13.63 -3.77
CA TYR A 113 -3.51 13.74 -4.60
C TYR A 113 -4.75 13.59 -3.71
N ASP A 114 -5.70 14.48 -3.89
CA ASP A 114 -7.00 14.39 -3.23
C ASP A 114 -7.95 13.61 -4.14
N VAL A 115 -8.35 12.42 -3.72
CA VAL A 115 -9.21 11.54 -4.52
C VAL A 115 -10.64 12.05 -4.59
N SER A 116 -11.07 12.83 -3.59
CA SER A 116 -12.42 13.41 -3.51
C SER A 116 -12.66 14.55 -4.50
N SER A 117 -11.60 15.16 -5.02
CA SER A 117 -11.66 16.40 -5.82
C SER A 117 -11.48 16.23 -7.33
N ASN A 118 -11.47 15.02 -7.86
CA ASN A 118 -11.14 14.75 -9.27
C ASN A 118 -9.77 15.32 -9.72
N SER A 119 -8.88 15.62 -8.78
CA SER A 119 -7.62 16.29 -9.04
C SER A 119 -6.56 15.40 -9.72
N LEU A 120 -6.85 14.12 -9.90
CA LEU A 120 -5.90 13.15 -10.47
C LEU A 120 -5.77 13.21 -11.99
N GLY A 121 -6.59 14.02 -12.66
CA GLY A 121 -6.54 14.20 -14.11
C GLY A 121 -6.64 12.88 -14.87
N GLY A 122 -7.75 12.63 -15.54
CA GLY A 122 -8.05 11.41 -16.26
C GLY A 122 -9.52 11.04 -16.10
N ASP A 123 -9.96 10.01 -16.79
CA ASP A 123 -11.33 9.47 -16.69
C ASP A 123 -11.54 8.79 -15.32
N LEU A 124 -11.50 9.56 -14.25
CA LEU A 124 -11.83 9.09 -12.92
C LEU A 124 -13.36 9.05 -12.82
N LEU A 125 -13.95 7.88 -13.00
CA LEU A 125 -15.34 7.64 -12.65
C LEU A 125 -15.44 7.54 -11.13
N ILE A 126 -15.53 8.70 -10.46
CA ILE A 126 -15.92 8.75 -9.05
C ILE A 126 -17.44 8.78 -9.04
N GLU A 127 -18.07 7.65 -8.73
CA GLU A 127 -19.52 7.56 -8.58
C GLU A 127 -20.01 8.25 -7.30
N ASP A 128 -19.13 8.51 -6.33
CA ASP A 128 -19.46 9.13 -5.04
C ASP A 128 -18.37 10.11 -4.62
N GLY A 129 -18.75 11.38 -4.39
CA GLY A 129 -17.85 12.48 -4.01
C GLY A 129 -17.20 12.37 -2.62
N ASN A 130 -17.42 11.26 -1.89
CA ASN A 130 -16.89 11.00 -0.55
C ASN A 130 -15.90 9.83 -0.51
N LEU A 131 -15.23 9.50 -1.61
CA LEU A 131 -14.30 8.40 -1.66
C LEU A 131 -13.15 8.60 -0.66
N VAL A 132 -13.03 7.68 0.28
CA VAL A 132 -11.89 7.56 1.19
C VAL A 132 -10.98 6.47 0.64
N CYS A 133 -9.74 6.82 0.28
CA CYS A 133 -8.80 5.83 -0.22
C CYS A 133 -8.46 4.80 0.86
N SER A 134 -9.11 3.64 0.83
CA SER A 134 -8.89 2.55 1.78
C SER A 134 -7.96 1.48 1.23
N TYR A 135 -7.99 1.25 -0.08
CA TYR A 135 -7.07 0.37 -0.80
C TYR A 135 -6.82 0.88 -2.21
N LEU A 136 -5.69 0.51 -2.79
CA LEU A 136 -5.34 0.87 -4.15
C LEU A 136 -4.47 -0.21 -4.80
N THR A 137 -4.49 -0.25 -6.13
CA THR A 137 -3.57 -1.04 -6.94
C THR A 137 -3.26 -0.32 -8.25
N CYS A 138 -2.05 -0.50 -8.76
CA CYS A 138 -1.64 0.01 -10.07
C CYS A 138 -1.59 -1.15 -11.08
N TYR A 139 -2.31 -1.00 -12.17
CA TYR A 139 -2.29 -1.96 -13.27
C TYR A 139 -2.37 -1.22 -14.60
N GLU A 140 -1.53 -1.58 -15.57
CA GLU A 140 -1.46 -0.96 -16.91
C GLU A 140 -1.42 0.59 -16.86
N GLN A 141 -0.62 1.15 -15.95
CA GLN A 141 -0.43 2.60 -15.75
C GLN A 141 -1.70 3.34 -15.26
N LYS A 142 -2.70 2.58 -14.81
CA LYS A 142 -3.90 3.11 -14.17
C LYS A 142 -3.86 2.79 -12.69
N LEU A 143 -4.31 3.74 -11.87
CA LEU A 143 -4.45 3.55 -10.44
C LEU A 143 -5.92 3.27 -10.13
N TYR A 144 -6.18 2.09 -9.61
CA TYR A 144 -7.51 1.68 -9.14
C TYR A 144 -7.58 1.94 -7.64
N VAL A 145 -8.57 2.68 -7.21
CA VAL A 145 -8.76 3.10 -5.82
C VAL A 145 -10.12 2.66 -5.34
N GLY A 146 -10.17 2.13 -4.14
CA GLY A 146 -11.43 1.72 -3.52
C GLY A 146 -11.58 2.28 -2.10
N SER A 147 -12.84 2.36 -1.66
CA SER A 147 -13.26 2.78 -0.34
C SER A 147 -14.04 1.67 0.34
N PHE A 148 -14.01 1.65 1.66
CA PHE A 148 -14.94 0.89 2.49
C PHE A 148 -16.18 1.71 2.77
#